data_e15aa39472133f43076f3875dbc85e89
#
_entry.id   e15aa39472133f43076f3875dbc85e89
#
_cell.length_a   1.000
_cell.length_b   1.000
_cell.length_c   1.000
_cell.angle_alpha   90.00
_cell.angle_beta   90.00
_cell.angle_gamma   90.00
#
_symmetry.space_group_name_H-M   'P 1'
#
loop_
_entity.id
_entity.type
_entity.pdbx_description
1 polymer ?
#
loop_
_entity_poly.entity_id
_entity_poly.type
_entity_poly.pdbx_seq_one_letter_code
_entity_poly.pdbx_strand_id
1 'polypeptide(L)'
;AIKQAEKPFVPIKIAALYKSDFVVVLSGDVARFENGLNIFEKGKADKIIVTAGKTPWEKKIDSDGHQYIKIAAQRGIRSEKILITDVVHNTEQEVMEIRKMIPVESKLTVVTSAVHMPRAKMLFEKSGFKITPFPIKFYLGNKITPMSFIPSALALHRSSKIYREFQGRFYYWLKHLL
;
A
#
# COMPACT_ATOMS: atom_id res chain seq x y z
N ALA A 1 -1.89 -0.27 21.02
CA ALA A 1 -1.66 0.57 19.82
C ALA A 1 -1.73 -0.26 18.53
N ILE A 2 -0.95 -1.34 18.36
CA ILE A 2 -0.93 -2.18 17.13
C ILE A 2 -2.33 -2.77 16.87
N LYS A 3 -2.96 -3.38 17.87
CA LYS A 3 -4.32 -3.93 17.74
C LYS A 3 -5.33 -2.93 17.20
N GLN A 4 -5.26 -1.67 17.59
CA GLN A 4 -6.17 -0.64 17.10
C GLN A 4 -5.87 -0.17 15.68
N ALA A 5 -4.61 -0.19 15.26
CA ALA A 5 -4.22 0.21 13.90
C ALA A 5 -4.61 -0.83 12.83
N GLU A 6 -4.58 -2.12 13.17
CA GLU A 6 -4.91 -3.23 12.25
C GLU A 6 -6.35 -3.74 12.40
N LYS A 7 -7.03 -3.41 13.51
CA LYS A 7 -8.35 -3.93 13.90
C LYS A 7 -9.44 -3.83 12.81
N PRO A 8 -9.48 -2.81 11.94
CA PRO A 8 -10.49 -2.75 10.90
C PRO A 8 -10.23 -3.69 9.72
N PHE A 9 -9.08 -4.37 9.68
CA PHE A 9 -8.72 -5.21 8.55
C PHE A 9 -8.40 -6.63 8.98
N VAL A 10 -8.81 -7.59 8.13
CA VAL A 10 -8.49 -9.00 8.25
C VAL A 10 -7.73 -9.47 7.01
N PRO A 11 -6.88 -10.50 7.10
CA PRO A 11 -6.26 -11.09 5.94
C PRO A 11 -7.32 -11.57 4.94
N ILE A 12 -7.24 -11.13 3.70
CA ILE A 12 -8.17 -11.49 2.63
C ILE A 12 -7.47 -12.47 1.69
N LYS A 13 -8.13 -13.58 1.37
CA LYS A 13 -7.65 -14.49 0.32
C LYS A 13 -7.91 -13.87 -1.05
N ILE A 14 -6.94 -13.98 -1.98
CA ILE A 14 -7.09 -13.42 -3.34
C ILE A 14 -8.32 -14.01 -4.05
N ALA A 15 -8.65 -15.27 -3.79
CA ALA A 15 -9.83 -15.92 -4.35
C ALA A 15 -11.14 -15.20 -3.99
N ALA A 16 -11.21 -14.58 -2.81
CA ALA A 16 -12.39 -13.85 -2.32
C ALA A 16 -12.50 -12.42 -2.89
N LEU A 17 -11.49 -11.93 -3.63
CA LEU A 17 -11.57 -10.63 -4.25
C LEU A 17 -12.53 -10.63 -5.45
N TYR A 18 -13.37 -9.60 -5.54
CA TYR A 18 -14.05 -9.27 -6.78
C TYR A 18 -13.06 -8.71 -7.79
N LYS A 19 -13.39 -8.87 -9.08
CA LYS A 19 -12.55 -8.29 -10.15
C LYS A 19 -12.61 -6.77 -10.09
N SER A 20 -11.45 -6.14 -10.18
CA SER A 20 -11.25 -4.70 -10.26
C SER A 20 -10.65 -4.29 -11.61
N ASP A 21 -10.79 -3.03 -11.98
CA ASP A 21 -10.14 -2.50 -13.19
C ASP A 21 -8.64 -2.41 -12.98
N PHE A 22 -8.25 -2.00 -11.77
CA PHE A 22 -6.83 -1.86 -11.42
C PHE A 22 -6.52 -2.46 -10.05
N VAL A 23 -5.37 -3.11 -9.97
CA VAL A 23 -4.69 -3.33 -8.69
C VAL A 23 -3.63 -2.25 -8.49
N VAL A 24 -3.76 -1.48 -7.42
CA VAL A 24 -2.85 -0.39 -7.05
C VAL A 24 -1.89 -0.87 -5.98
N VAL A 25 -0.61 -0.81 -6.27
CA VAL A 25 0.46 -1.17 -5.33
C VAL A 25 1.15 0.09 -4.84
N LEU A 26 0.95 0.44 -3.57
CA LEU A 26 1.62 1.58 -2.97
C LEU A 26 3.09 1.26 -2.68
N SER A 27 3.94 2.25 -2.88
CA SER A 27 5.39 2.16 -2.72
C SER A 27 5.86 1.64 -1.35
N GLY A 28 7.07 1.16 -1.27
CA GLY A 28 7.84 0.91 -0.05
C GLY A 28 8.24 -0.53 0.24
N ASP A 29 7.63 -1.57 -0.31
CA ASP A 29 8.01 -2.96 0.00
C ASP A 29 7.74 -3.91 -1.17
N VAL A 30 8.76 -4.69 -1.55
CA VAL A 30 8.66 -5.71 -2.60
C VAL A 30 7.49 -6.66 -2.38
N ALA A 31 7.20 -7.04 -1.13
CA ALA A 31 6.06 -7.92 -0.85
C ALA A 31 4.70 -7.32 -1.22
N ARG A 32 4.55 -5.98 -1.24
CA ARG A 32 3.34 -5.34 -1.77
C ARG A 32 3.21 -5.59 -3.26
N PHE A 33 4.31 -5.43 -3.96
CA PHE A 33 4.35 -5.63 -5.40
C PHE A 33 4.09 -7.10 -5.78
N GLU A 34 4.74 -8.04 -5.12
CA GLU A 34 4.50 -9.48 -5.33
C GLU A 34 3.03 -9.85 -5.13
N ASN A 35 2.38 -9.32 -4.09
CA ASN A 35 0.94 -9.54 -3.87
C ASN A 35 0.09 -8.87 -4.96
N GLY A 36 0.48 -7.69 -5.44
CA GLY A 36 -0.17 -7.04 -6.58
C GLY A 36 -0.08 -7.88 -7.86
N LEU A 37 1.10 -8.42 -8.16
CA LEU A 37 1.30 -9.35 -9.28
C LEU A 37 0.44 -10.61 -9.14
N ASN A 38 0.42 -11.22 -7.96
CA ASN A 38 -0.38 -12.42 -7.70
C ASN A 38 -1.90 -12.16 -7.89
N ILE A 39 -2.39 -10.97 -7.53
CA ILE A 39 -3.78 -10.57 -7.76
C ILE A 39 -4.05 -10.45 -9.27
N PHE A 40 -3.14 -9.81 -10.00
CA PHE A 40 -3.25 -9.66 -11.45
C PHE A 40 -3.19 -11.00 -12.19
N GLU A 41 -2.19 -11.84 -11.88
CA GLU A 41 -2.01 -13.18 -12.49
C GLU A 41 -3.21 -14.10 -12.27
N LYS A 42 -3.92 -13.93 -11.14
CA LYS A 42 -5.20 -14.64 -10.87
C LYS A 42 -6.41 -14.00 -11.55
N GLY A 43 -6.21 -13.06 -12.47
CA GLY A 43 -7.28 -12.43 -13.24
C GLY A 43 -8.22 -11.54 -12.40
N LYS A 44 -7.77 -11.09 -11.22
CA LYS A 44 -8.57 -10.25 -10.32
C LYS A 44 -8.42 -8.75 -10.61
N ALA A 45 -7.57 -8.37 -11.57
CA ALA A 45 -7.44 -7.00 -12.07
C ALA A 45 -7.07 -7.01 -13.55
N ASP A 46 -7.45 -5.98 -14.31
CA ASP A 46 -7.15 -5.86 -15.75
C ASP A 46 -5.78 -5.21 -15.99
N LYS A 47 -5.35 -4.32 -15.08
CA LYS A 47 -4.04 -3.65 -15.10
C LYS A 47 -3.49 -3.46 -13.69
N ILE A 48 -2.20 -3.19 -13.62
CA ILE A 48 -1.47 -2.89 -12.38
C ILE A 48 -1.05 -1.42 -12.42
N ILE A 49 -1.26 -0.70 -11.31
CA ILE A 49 -0.67 0.61 -11.08
C ILE A 49 0.35 0.48 -9.96
N VAL A 50 1.57 0.95 -10.20
CA VAL A 50 2.65 0.95 -9.21
C VAL A 50 3.04 2.39 -8.93
N THR A 51 3.08 2.77 -7.66
CA THR A 51 3.53 4.11 -7.31
C THR A 51 5.05 4.17 -7.20
N ALA A 52 5.66 5.17 -7.83
CA ALA A 52 7.10 5.38 -7.85
C ALA A 52 7.55 6.18 -6.62
N GLY A 53 7.38 5.59 -5.42
CA GLY A 53 7.77 6.24 -4.18
C GLY A 53 9.28 6.41 -4.08
N LYS A 54 9.69 7.60 -3.63
CA LYS A 54 11.08 7.92 -3.30
C LYS A 54 11.12 8.80 -2.06
N THR A 55 11.89 8.40 -1.06
CA THR A 55 12.11 9.29 0.08
C THR A 55 13.16 10.35 -0.26
N PRO A 56 13.00 11.62 0.19
CA PRO A 56 13.92 12.71 -0.15
C PRO A 56 15.39 12.45 0.21
N TRP A 57 15.64 11.58 1.19
CA TRP A 57 16.97 11.21 1.67
C TRP A 57 17.51 9.92 1.06
N GLU A 58 16.75 9.20 0.22
CA GLU A 58 17.25 8.02 -0.47
C GLU A 58 18.11 8.41 -1.67
N LYS A 59 19.37 7.96 -1.63
CA LYS A 59 20.32 8.09 -2.75
C LYS A 59 20.07 7.07 -3.88
N LYS A 60 19.01 6.28 -3.81
CA LYS A 60 18.69 5.33 -4.88
C LYS A 60 18.45 6.08 -6.19
N ILE A 61 19.17 5.65 -7.22
CA ILE A 61 19.09 6.22 -8.58
C ILE A 61 17.72 5.86 -9.19
N ASP A 62 17.20 4.67 -8.88
CA ASP A 62 15.91 4.19 -9.37
C ASP A 62 14.82 4.30 -8.30
N SER A 63 13.65 4.78 -8.68
CA SER A 63 12.45 4.66 -7.87
C SER A 63 12.03 3.17 -7.75
N ASP A 64 11.33 2.82 -6.69
CA ASP A 64 10.79 1.46 -6.50
C ASP A 64 10.03 0.96 -7.75
N GLY A 65 9.35 1.87 -8.46
CA GLY A 65 8.59 1.55 -9.66
C GLY A 65 9.41 0.89 -10.78
N HIS A 66 10.63 1.37 -11.04
CA HIS A 66 11.48 0.80 -12.09
C HIS A 66 11.99 -0.61 -11.77
N GLN A 67 12.28 -0.89 -10.50
CA GLN A 67 12.64 -2.24 -10.06
C GLN A 67 11.48 -3.22 -10.26
N TYR A 68 10.26 -2.76 -10.02
CA TYR A 68 9.05 -3.56 -10.13
C TYR A 68 8.72 -3.93 -11.59
N ILE A 69 9.01 -3.05 -12.56
CA ILE A 69 8.88 -3.41 -13.99
C ILE A 69 9.77 -4.61 -14.34
N LYS A 70 11.03 -4.62 -13.88
CA LYS A 70 11.94 -5.71 -14.14
C LYS A 70 11.42 -7.05 -13.58
N ILE A 71 10.88 -7.04 -12.37
CA ILE A 71 10.29 -8.22 -11.74
C ILE A 71 9.05 -8.70 -12.52
N ALA A 72 8.19 -7.78 -12.95
CA ALA A 72 7.00 -8.12 -13.72
C ALA A 72 7.35 -8.71 -15.09
N ALA A 73 8.37 -8.15 -15.77
CA ALA A 73 8.87 -8.68 -17.04
C ALA A 73 9.41 -10.11 -16.88
N GLN A 74 10.12 -10.41 -15.79
CA GLN A 74 10.58 -11.77 -15.47
C GLN A 74 9.43 -12.76 -15.28
N ARG A 75 8.24 -12.29 -14.87
CA ARG A 75 7.02 -13.11 -14.76
C ARG A 75 6.19 -13.13 -16.06
N GLY A 76 6.71 -12.58 -17.17
CA GLY A 76 6.03 -12.56 -18.46
C GLY A 76 4.85 -11.58 -18.54
N ILE A 77 4.75 -10.62 -17.60
CA ILE A 77 3.70 -9.60 -17.63
C ILE A 77 4.11 -8.52 -18.64
N ARG A 78 3.24 -8.28 -19.61
CA ARG A 78 3.48 -7.28 -20.66
C ARG A 78 3.48 -5.86 -20.06
N SER A 79 4.42 -5.03 -20.51
CA SER A 79 4.61 -3.67 -20.00
C SER A 79 3.35 -2.78 -20.11
N GLU A 80 2.55 -2.99 -21.18
CA GLU A 80 1.27 -2.28 -21.37
C GLU A 80 0.20 -2.55 -20.29
N LYS A 81 0.40 -3.59 -19.48
CA LYS A 81 -0.46 -3.92 -18.35
C LYS A 81 -0.03 -3.24 -17.05
N ILE A 82 1.11 -2.55 -17.06
CA ILE A 82 1.67 -1.91 -15.88
C ILE A 82 1.75 -0.41 -16.13
N LEU A 83 1.10 0.33 -15.25
CA LEU A 83 1.17 1.78 -15.19
C LEU A 83 2.04 2.19 -14.02
N ILE A 84 2.87 3.21 -14.20
CA ILE A 84 3.72 3.76 -13.14
C ILE A 84 3.41 5.23 -12.99
N THR A 85 3.29 5.68 -11.74
CA THR A 85 3.14 7.11 -11.45
C THR A 85 4.45 7.86 -11.65
N ASP A 86 4.40 9.16 -11.75
CA ASP A 86 5.56 10.01 -11.52
C ASP A 86 6.13 9.79 -10.12
N VAL A 87 7.37 10.27 -9.91
CA VAL A 87 8.04 10.13 -8.60
C VAL A 87 7.26 10.89 -7.53
N VAL A 88 6.92 10.18 -6.46
CA VAL A 88 6.11 10.69 -5.34
C VAL A 88 6.83 10.48 -4.00
N HIS A 89 6.58 11.38 -3.05
CA HIS A 89 7.27 11.40 -1.76
C HIS A 89 6.36 11.08 -0.56
N ASN A 90 5.05 11.05 -0.79
CA ASN A 90 4.06 10.76 0.25
C ASN A 90 2.78 10.18 -0.35
N THR A 91 1.94 9.60 0.51
CA THR A 91 0.72 8.92 0.08
C THR A 91 -0.33 9.84 -0.55
N GLU A 92 -0.37 11.11 -0.17
CA GLU A 92 -1.27 12.08 -0.81
C GLU A 92 -0.89 12.29 -2.28
N GLN A 93 0.42 12.45 -2.56
CA GLN A 93 0.92 12.55 -3.92
C GLN A 93 0.68 11.25 -4.71
N GLU A 94 0.86 10.06 -4.08
CA GLU A 94 0.53 8.78 -4.72
C GLU A 94 -0.91 8.79 -5.24
N VAL A 95 -1.87 9.19 -4.41
CA VAL A 95 -3.28 9.23 -4.77
C VAL A 95 -3.57 10.30 -5.83
N MET A 96 -2.92 11.48 -5.74
CA MET A 96 -3.07 12.55 -6.73
C MET A 96 -2.57 12.12 -8.11
N GLU A 97 -1.43 11.45 -8.18
CA GLU A 97 -0.90 10.93 -9.45
C GLU A 97 -1.82 9.87 -10.04
N ILE A 98 -2.31 8.93 -9.23
CA ILE A 98 -3.29 7.94 -9.68
C ILE A 98 -4.55 8.61 -10.24
N ARG A 99 -5.04 9.68 -9.59
CA ARG A 99 -6.22 10.43 -10.04
C ARG A 99 -6.03 11.11 -11.40
N LYS A 100 -4.79 11.45 -11.78
CA LYS A 100 -4.49 11.98 -13.12
C LYS A 100 -4.50 10.89 -14.19
N MET A 101 -4.25 9.63 -13.80
CA MET A 101 -4.05 8.51 -14.73
C MET A 101 -5.34 7.76 -15.04
N ILE A 102 -6.30 7.74 -14.11
CA ILE A 102 -7.51 6.93 -14.23
C ILE A 102 -8.76 7.68 -13.72
N PRO A 103 -9.95 7.36 -14.26
CA PRO A 103 -11.22 7.90 -13.76
C PRO A 103 -11.49 7.47 -12.31
N VAL A 104 -12.15 8.33 -11.53
CA VAL A 104 -12.47 8.07 -10.11
C VAL A 104 -13.51 6.95 -9.90
N GLU A 105 -14.28 6.65 -10.94
CA GLU A 105 -15.27 5.58 -10.96
C GLU A 105 -14.64 4.19 -11.09
N SER A 106 -13.35 4.13 -11.43
CA SER A 106 -12.63 2.86 -11.60
C SER A 106 -12.65 2.05 -10.30
N LYS A 107 -12.85 0.74 -10.44
CA LYS A 107 -12.79 -0.20 -9.32
C LYS A 107 -11.35 -0.51 -8.98
N LEU A 108 -10.92 -0.16 -7.79
CA LEU A 108 -9.54 -0.32 -7.35
C LEU A 108 -9.41 -1.37 -6.25
N THR A 109 -8.43 -2.26 -6.39
CA THR A 109 -7.91 -3.05 -5.27
C THR A 109 -6.58 -2.45 -4.83
N VAL A 110 -6.51 -1.91 -3.61
CA VAL A 110 -5.32 -1.23 -3.09
C VAL A 110 -4.53 -2.16 -2.20
N VAL A 111 -3.27 -2.39 -2.55
CA VAL A 111 -2.33 -3.26 -1.83
C VAL A 111 -1.35 -2.43 -1.03
N THR A 112 -1.37 -2.57 0.28
CA THR A 112 -0.38 -1.96 1.19
C THR A 112 -0.32 -2.72 2.52
N SER A 113 0.58 -2.34 3.43
CA SER A 113 0.63 -2.98 4.76
C SER A 113 -0.60 -2.65 5.60
N ALA A 114 -1.02 -3.60 6.45
CA ALA A 114 -2.20 -3.46 7.30
C ALA A 114 -2.16 -2.20 8.18
N VAL A 115 -0.99 -1.84 8.71
CA VAL A 115 -0.80 -0.62 9.52
C VAL A 115 -0.98 0.65 8.69
N HIS A 116 -0.57 0.64 7.41
CA HIS A 116 -0.67 1.78 6.50
C HIS A 116 -2.06 1.92 5.87
N MET A 117 -2.79 0.82 5.73
CA MET A 117 -4.08 0.77 5.03
C MET A 117 -5.11 1.81 5.51
N PRO A 118 -5.27 2.10 6.81
CA PRO A 118 -6.24 3.11 7.25
C PRO A 118 -5.97 4.49 6.66
N ARG A 119 -4.69 4.92 6.60
CA ARG A 119 -4.29 6.20 6.02
C ARG A 119 -4.48 6.21 4.50
N ALA A 120 -4.07 5.15 3.83
CA ALA A 120 -4.27 5.00 2.40
C ALA A 120 -5.76 5.06 2.04
N LYS A 121 -6.59 4.25 2.71
CA LYS A 121 -8.05 4.24 2.49
C LYS A 121 -8.66 5.63 2.62
N MET A 122 -8.35 6.32 3.71
CA MET A 122 -8.85 7.68 3.95
C MET A 122 -8.51 8.64 2.79
N LEU A 123 -7.27 8.60 2.28
CA LEU A 123 -6.83 9.50 1.21
C LEU A 123 -7.47 9.15 -0.15
N PHE A 124 -7.60 7.87 -0.47
CA PHE A 124 -8.30 7.44 -1.68
C PHE A 124 -9.78 7.84 -1.65
N GLU A 125 -10.49 7.59 -0.55
CA GLU A 125 -11.91 7.95 -0.40
C GLU A 125 -12.13 9.46 -0.46
N LYS A 126 -11.25 10.26 0.13
CA LYS A 126 -11.28 11.74 0.01
C LYS A 126 -11.04 12.23 -1.42
N SER A 127 -10.27 11.49 -2.19
CA SER A 127 -10.03 11.79 -3.60
C SER A 127 -11.15 11.28 -4.54
N GLY A 128 -12.22 10.72 -3.98
CA GLY A 128 -13.40 10.25 -4.70
C GLY A 128 -13.37 8.78 -5.12
N PHE A 129 -12.27 8.06 -4.88
CA PHE A 129 -12.17 6.65 -5.24
C PHE A 129 -12.90 5.74 -4.25
N LYS A 130 -13.60 4.74 -4.77
CA LYS A 130 -14.07 3.59 -4.00
C LYS A 130 -13.06 2.46 -4.13
N ILE A 131 -12.47 2.05 -3.01
CA ILE A 131 -11.42 1.03 -3.01
C ILE A 131 -11.83 -0.26 -2.31
N THR A 132 -11.29 -1.37 -2.79
CA THR A 132 -11.23 -2.64 -2.07
C THR A 132 -9.86 -2.75 -1.40
N PRO A 133 -9.76 -2.64 -0.08
CA PRO A 133 -8.48 -2.74 0.60
C PRO A 133 -7.96 -4.18 0.58
N PHE A 134 -6.69 -4.36 0.24
CA PHE A 134 -5.98 -5.63 0.35
C PHE A 134 -4.74 -5.45 1.24
N PRO A 135 -4.94 -5.50 2.57
CA PRO A 135 -3.87 -5.33 3.53
C PRO A 135 -2.96 -6.57 3.58
N ILE A 136 -1.67 -6.31 3.60
CA ILE A 136 -0.64 -7.34 3.80
C ILE A 136 0.20 -7.02 5.04
N LYS A 137 1.05 -7.94 5.45
CA LYS A 137 1.97 -7.75 6.60
C LYS A 137 1.24 -7.31 7.87
N PHE A 138 0.42 -8.19 8.39
CA PHE A 138 -0.16 -8.03 9.72
C PHE A 138 0.93 -8.32 10.78
N TYR A 139 1.09 -7.39 11.71
CA TYR A 139 1.98 -7.59 12.86
C TYR A 139 1.29 -8.32 14.00
N LEU A 140 -0.04 -8.44 13.94
CA LEU A 140 -0.90 -9.08 14.94
C LEU A 140 -1.16 -10.54 14.60
N GLY A 141 -0.13 -11.34 14.48
CA GLY A 141 -0.30 -12.81 14.38
C GLY A 141 0.18 -13.56 15.62
N ASN A 142 0.91 -12.93 16.49
CA ASN A 142 1.56 -13.62 17.61
C ASN A 142 0.73 -13.49 18.89
N LYS A 143 0.49 -14.63 19.52
CA LYS A 143 -0.04 -14.66 20.90
C LYS A 143 0.87 -13.79 21.77
N ILE A 144 0.30 -12.94 22.59
CA ILE A 144 1.05 -12.19 23.59
C ILE A 144 1.61 -13.22 24.58
N THR A 145 2.91 -13.31 24.64
CA THR A 145 3.65 -14.17 25.58
C THR A 145 4.38 -13.28 26.59
N PRO A 146 4.81 -13.78 27.75
CA PRO A 146 5.63 -13.00 28.67
C PRO A 146 6.87 -12.38 28.00
N MET A 147 7.47 -13.06 27.04
CA MET A 147 8.60 -12.57 26.23
C MET A 147 8.25 -11.33 25.40
N SER A 148 6.96 -11.11 25.10
CA SER A 148 6.52 -9.93 24.34
C SER A 148 6.67 -8.60 25.11
N PHE A 149 6.90 -8.66 26.41
CA PHE A 149 7.16 -7.50 27.27
C PHE A 149 8.64 -7.17 27.40
N ILE A 150 9.53 -8.02 26.89
CA ILE A 150 10.97 -7.74 26.91
C ILE A 150 11.27 -6.76 25.76
N PRO A 151 11.90 -5.60 26.06
CA PRO A 151 12.30 -4.65 25.05
C PRO A 151 13.24 -5.31 24.03
N SER A 152 12.95 -5.11 22.75
CA SER A 152 13.79 -5.60 21.66
C SER A 152 13.87 -4.56 20.54
N ALA A 153 14.98 -4.56 19.78
CA ALA A 153 15.14 -3.68 18.63
C ALA A 153 14.00 -3.84 17.59
N LEU A 154 13.51 -5.07 17.43
CA LEU A 154 12.37 -5.35 16.54
C LEU A 154 11.06 -4.74 17.06
N ALA A 155 10.82 -4.81 18.38
CA ALA A 155 9.65 -4.18 18.99
C ALA A 155 9.71 -2.65 18.85
N LEU A 156 10.86 -2.05 19.06
CA LEU A 156 11.09 -0.61 18.88
C LEU A 156 10.86 -0.19 17.42
N HIS A 157 11.40 -0.93 16.46
CA HIS A 157 11.19 -0.67 15.03
C HIS A 157 9.70 -0.76 14.63
N ARG A 158 8.97 -1.75 15.13
CA ARG A 158 7.53 -1.88 14.90
C ARG A 158 6.76 -0.72 15.54
N SER A 159 7.08 -0.34 16.75
CA SER A 159 6.45 0.78 17.46
C SER A 159 6.68 2.10 16.74
N SER A 160 7.89 2.36 16.25
CA SER A 160 8.18 3.60 15.50
C SER A 160 7.39 3.68 14.19
N LYS A 161 7.22 2.57 13.45
CA LYS A 161 6.36 2.55 12.25
C LYS A 161 4.91 2.91 12.59
N ILE A 162 4.36 2.34 13.66
CA ILE A 162 2.99 2.61 14.08
C ILE A 162 2.83 4.07 14.49
N TYR A 163 3.78 4.59 15.25
CA TYR A 163 3.77 5.98 15.69
C TYR A 163 3.75 6.93 14.47
N ARG A 164 4.59 6.68 13.46
CA ARG A 164 4.60 7.44 12.20
C ARG A 164 3.24 7.40 11.48
N GLU A 165 2.55 6.27 11.48
CA GLU A 165 1.22 6.16 10.88
C GLU A 165 0.16 6.95 11.68
N PHE A 166 0.26 7.00 13.01
CA PHE A 166 -0.60 7.84 13.84
C PHE A 166 -0.35 9.32 13.58
N GLN A 167 0.91 9.75 13.53
CA GLN A 167 1.28 11.13 13.19
C GLN A 167 0.75 11.51 11.80
N GLY A 168 0.94 10.65 10.80
CA GLY A 168 0.45 10.89 9.45
C GLY A 168 -1.06 11.03 9.39
N ARG A 169 -1.81 10.17 10.08
CA ARG A 169 -3.28 10.29 10.15
C ARG A 169 -3.73 11.54 10.88
N PHE A 170 -3.09 11.90 11.97
CA PHE A 170 -3.39 13.12 12.73
C PHE A 170 -3.09 14.37 11.89
N TYR A 171 -1.96 14.40 11.18
CA TYR A 171 -1.63 15.49 10.27
C TYR A 171 -2.69 15.69 9.19
N TYR A 172 -3.11 14.64 8.52
CA TYR A 172 -4.14 14.74 7.48
C TYR A 172 -5.52 15.06 8.05
N TRP A 173 -5.84 14.61 9.25
CA TRP A 173 -7.06 14.99 9.94
C TRP A 173 -7.08 16.50 10.23
N LEU A 174 -6.00 17.05 10.78
CA LEU A 174 -5.84 18.50 11.03
C LEU A 174 -5.89 19.31 9.72
N LYS A 175 -5.12 18.92 8.70
CA LYS A 175 -5.08 19.58 7.39
C LYS A 175 -6.45 19.68 6.74
N HIS A 176 -7.38 18.85 7.10
CA HIS A 176 -8.72 18.81 6.52
C HIS A 176 -9.80 19.41 7.42
N LEU A 177 -9.43 19.86 8.62
CA LEU A 177 -10.28 20.67 9.52
C LEU A 177 -10.12 22.16 9.28
N LEU A 178 -9.00 22.55 8.68
CA LEU A 178 -8.64 23.90 8.29
C LEU A 178 -8.94 24.13 6.81
#